data_59adbda219a09ec4c169a6ee837bb96a
#
_entry.id   59adbda219a09ec4c169a6ee837bb96a
#
_cell.length_a   1.000
_cell.length_b   1.000
_cell.length_c   1.000
_cell.angle_alpha   90.00
_cell.angle_beta   90.00
_cell.angle_gamma   90.00
#
_symmetry.space_group_name_H-M   'P 1'
#
loop_
_entity.id
_entity.type
_entity.pdbx_description
1 polymer ?
#
loop_
_entity_poly.entity_id
_entity_poly.type
_entity_poly.pdbx_seq_one_letter_code
_entity_poly.pdbx_strand_id
1 'polypeptide(L)'
;QRQMCIRDSDMFVAEAMLKYVINYVLENAPEEMKFFNQFVDKGLIERLRGVVDADFAHVTYTEAIKLLEEHNDKFEYKVSWGCDLQTEHERYLTEEIFKRPVFVTDYPKEIKAFYMKMNDDNKTVAAMDCLVPGIGEIIGGSQREDDYDKLVERMNECGLDKKDYEFYLDLRKYGTARHAGFGLGFERCVMSVSYTHLRAHETGRNL
;
A
#
# COMPACT_ATOMS: atom_id res chain seq x y z
N GLN A 1 -14.01 18.00 -17.45
CA GLN A 1 -13.87 17.76 -16.00
C GLN A 1 -13.36 16.35 -15.81
N ARG A 2 -12.06 16.19 -15.52
CA ARG A 2 -11.60 14.94 -14.90
C ARG A 2 -12.32 14.87 -13.56
N GLN A 3 -13.33 14.03 -13.45
CA GLN A 3 -13.81 13.59 -12.16
C GLN A 3 -12.62 12.88 -11.52
N MET A 4 -11.95 13.56 -10.61
CA MET A 4 -10.88 12.93 -9.82
C MET A 4 -11.52 11.73 -9.13
N CYS A 5 -11.03 10.53 -9.44
CA CYS A 5 -11.40 9.33 -8.72
C CYS A 5 -11.03 9.54 -7.25
N ILE A 6 -11.89 9.17 -6.32
CA ILE A 6 -11.62 9.41 -4.90
C ILE A 6 -10.36 8.66 -4.44
N ARG A 7 -10.05 7.52 -5.07
CA ARG A 7 -8.81 6.77 -4.88
C ARG A 7 -7.59 7.58 -5.35
N ASP A 8 -7.70 8.30 -6.49
CA ASP A 8 -6.59 9.12 -7.00
C ASP A 8 -6.28 10.28 -6.04
N SER A 9 -7.33 10.86 -5.42
CA SER A 9 -7.17 11.86 -4.38
C SER A 9 -6.49 11.29 -3.13
N ASP A 10 -6.84 10.06 -2.76
CA ASP A 10 -6.26 9.33 -1.63
C ASP A 10 -4.77 9.04 -1.86
N MET A 11 -4.40 8.57 -3.06
CA MET A 11 -3.00 8.38 -3.46
C MET A 11 -2.21 9.68 -3.46
N PHE A 12 -2.79 10.78 -3.95
CA PHE A 12 -2.15 12.10 -3.91
C PHE A 12 -1.85 12.54 -2.47
N VAL A 13 -2.80 12.36 -1.54
CA VAL A 13 -2.60 12.70 -0.13
C VAL A 13 -1.55 11.78 0.51
N ALA A 14 -1.56 10.49 0.19
CA ALA A 14 -0.58 9.53 0.69
C ALA A 14 0.85 9.89 0.24
N GLU A 15 1.04 10.21 -1.04
CA GLU A 15 2.32 10.66 -1.59
C GLU A 15 2.79 11.96 -0.91
N ALA A 16 1.91 12.97 -0.84
CA ALA A 16 2.24 14.25 -0.22
C ALA A 16 2.61 14.09 1.27
N MET A 17 1.88 13.24 2.00
CA MET A 17 2.17 12.95 3.40
C MET A 17 3.52 12.27 3.58
N LEU A 18 3.82 11.25 2.78
CA LEU A 18 5.09 10.53 2.88
C LEU A 18 6.27 11.45 2.56
N LYS A 19 6.19 12.23 1.49
CA LYS A 19 7.19 13.24 1.13
C LYS A 19 7.39 14.28 2.24
N TYR A 20 6.29 14.75 2.84
CA TYR A 20 6.35 15.70 3.95
C TYR A 20 7.07 15.12 5.16
N VAL A 21 6.74 13.90 5.58
CA VAL A 21 7.37 13.23 6.73
C VAL A 21 8.87 13.05 6.50
N ILE A 22 9.27 12.58 5.33
CA ILE A 22 10.68 12.38 4.99
C ILE A 22 11.44 13.72 5.00
N ASN A 23 10.89 14.74 4.34
CA ASN A 23 11.51 16.07 4.34
C ASN A 23 11.65 16.63 5.75
N TYR A 24 10.60 16.51 6.56
CA TYR A 24 10.63 16.99 7.94
C TYR A 24 11.77 16.34 8.75
N VAL A 25 11.96 15.04 8.61
CA VAL A 25 13.04 14.32 9.29
C VAL A 25 14.42 14.75 8.76
N LEU A 26 14.59 14.89 7.46
CA LEU A 26 15.85 15.35 6.86
C LEU A 26 16.25 16.76 7.30
N GLU A 27 15.27 17.63 7.52
CA GLU A 27 15.50 19.04 7.91
C GLU A 27 15.67 19.21 9.44
N ASN A 28 14.90 18.46 10.24
CA ASN A 28 14.82 18.69 11.69
C ASN A 28 15.63 17.69 12.54
N ALA A 29 16.14 16.61 11.94
CA ALA A 29 16.99 15.61 12.60
C ALA A 29 18.31 15.35 11.83
N PRO A 30 19.05 16.39 11.39
CA PRO A 30 20.20 16.23 10.49
C PRO A 30 21.36 15.46 11.13
N GLU A 31 21.55 15.55 12.44
CA GLU A 31 22.66 14.82 13.11
C GLU A 31 22.33 13.33 13.22
N GLU A 32 21.09 12.96 13.55
CA GLU A 32 20.61 11.59 13.56
C GLU A 32 20.67 10.99 12.16
N MET A 33 20.27 11.74 11.16
CA MET A 33 20.32 11.28 9.76
C MET A 33 21.75 11.07 9.26
N LYS A 34 22.71 11.92 9.66
CA LYS A 34 24.13 11.70 9.39
C LYS A 34 24.64 10.44 10.07
N PHE A 35 24.26 10.23 11.34
CA PHE A 35 24.63 9.02 12.08
C PHE A 35 24.12 7.76 11.38
N PHE A 36 22.84 7.70 11.03
CA PHE A 36 22.27 6.56 10.31
C PHE A 36 22.93 6.34 8.95
N ASN A 37 23.15 7.42 8.20
CA ASN A 37 23.80 7.35 6.89
C ASN A 37 25.26 6.89 6.96
N GLN A 38 25.96 7.19 8.05
CA GLN A 38 27.35 6.80 8.23
C GLN A 38 27.53 5.38 8.77
N PHE A 39 26.71 4.98 9.75
CA PHE A 39 26.92 3.77 10.54
C PHE A 39 25.93 2.64 10.27
N VAL A 40 24.74 2.94 9.69
CA VAL A 40 23.70 1.94 9.43
C VAL A 40 23.57 1.67 7.93
N ASP A 41 23.36 2.70 7.11
CA ASP A 41 23.22 2.56 5.65
C ASP A 41 23.77 3.79 4.93
N LYS A 42 24.91 3.62 4.26
CA LYS A 42 25.63 4.71 3.58
C LYS A 42 24.88 5.38 2.41
N GLY A 43 23.79 4.77 1.93
CA GLY A 43 22.95 5.32 0.86
C GLY A 43 21.63 5.93 1.35
N LEU A 44 21.41 5.99 2.67
CA LEU A 44 20.12 6.34 3.26
C LEU A 44 19.61 7.72 2.82
N ILE A 45 20.43 8.77 2.99
CA ILE A 45 20.01 10.16 2.69
C ILE A 45 19.72 10.31 1.18
N GLU A 46 20.54 9.71 0.32
CA GLU A 46 20.34 9.75 -1.11
C GLU A 46 19.03 9.07 -1.53
N ARG A 47 18.76 7.89 -0.97
CA ARG A 47 17.51 7.16 -1.21
C ARG A 47 16.29 7.95 -0.73
N LEU A 48 16.34 8.54 0.45
CA LEU A 48 15.24 9.36 0.98
C LEU A 48 14.97 10.60 0.12
N ARG A 49 16.02 11.27 -0.33
CA ARG A 49 15.88 12.37 -1.29
C ARG A 49 15.30 11.89 -2.62
N GLY A 50 15.74 10.73 -3.10
CA GLY A 50 15.16 10.11 -4.29
C GLY A 50 13.66 9.83 -4.16
N VAL A 51 13.17 9.46 -2.98
CA VAL A 51 11.73 9.30 -2.73
C VAL A 51 11.00 10.65 -2.75
N VAL A 52 11.58 11.69 -2.12
CA VAL A 52 10.97 13.03 -2.06
C VAL A 52 10.87 13.68 -3.43
N ASP A 53 11.92 13.57 -4.23
CA ASP A 53 12.03 14.25 -5.53
C ASP A 53 11.32 13.51 -6.66
N ALA A 54 11.05 12.21 -6.50
CA ALA A 54 10.41 11.41 -7.52
C ALA A 54 8.91 11.67 -7.62
N ASP A 55 8.37 11.66 -8.83
CA ASP A 55 6.95 11.41 -9.07
C ASP A 55 6.70 9.91 -8.90
N PHE A 56 5.77 9.52 -8.03
CA PHE A 56 5.48 8.11 -7.78
C PHE A 56 4.89 7.46 -9.04
N ALA A 57 5.37 6.27 -9.36
CA ALA A 57 4.82 5.51 -10.47
C ALA A 57 3.44 4.92 -10.11
N HIS A 58 2.61 4.69 -11.11
CA HIS A 58 1.32 4.03 -10.97
C HIS A 58 1.29 2.81 -11.89
N VAL A 59 0.90 1.68 -11.37
CA VAL A 59 0.78 0.43 -12.11
C VAL A 59 -0.39 -0.38 -11.56
N THR A 60 -1.14 -1.07 -12.42
CA THR A 60 -2.13 -2.02 -11.94
C THR A 60 -1.46 -3.31 -11.46
N TYR A 61 -2.10 -4.01 -10.54
CA TYR A 61 -1.61 -5.33 -10.10
C TYR A 61 -1.40 -6.29 -11.28
N THR A 62 -2.33 -6.29 -12.24
CA THR A 62 -2.22 -7.15 -13.43
C THR A 62 -0.99 -6.83 -14.28
N GLU A 63 -0.66 -5.54 -14.45
CA GLU A 63 0.55 -5.13 -15.16
C GLU A 63 1.81 -5.42 -14.35
N ALA A 64 1.77 -5.18 -13.03
CA ALA A 64 2.87 -5.50 -12.13
C ALA A 64 3.21 -7.00 -12.16
N ILE A 65 2.19 -7.87 -12.12
CA ILE A 65 2.39 -9.32 -12.24
C ILE A 65 3.06 -9.69 -13.57
N LYS A 66 2.62 -9.12 -14.69
CA LYS A 66 3.25 -9.41 -16.00
C LYS A 66 4.74 -9.02 -16.02
N LEU A 67 5.07 -7.85 -15.47
CA LEU A 67 6.46 -7.40 -15.37
C LEU A 67 7.30 -8.32 -14.47
N LEU A 68 6.73 -8.83 -13.39
CA LEU A 68 7.41 -9.74 -12.47
C LEU A 68 7.54 -11.16 -13.07
N GLU A 69 6.54 -11.63 -13.81
CA GLU A 69 6.57 -12.95 -14.46
C GLU A 69 7.72 -13.09 -15.46
N GLU A 70 8.12 -11.99 -16.14
CA GLU A 70 9.29 -11.96 -17.03
C GLU A 70 10.61 -12.26 -16.30
N HIS A 71 10.62 -12.09 -14.97
CA HIS A 71 11.79 -12.26 -14.11
C HIS A 71 11.59 -13.32 -13.01
N ASN A 72 10.65 -14.21 -13.23
CA ASN A 72 10.23 -15.19 -12.23
C ASN A 72 11.36 -16.14 -11.77
N ASP A 73 12.40 -16.30 -12.60
CA ASP A 73 13.60 -17.08 -12.27
C ASP A 73 14.39 -16.49 -11.08
N LYS A 74 14.28 -15.18 -10.83
CA LYS A 74 15.01 -14.48 -9.78
C LYS A 74 14.37 -14.58 -8.39
N PHE A 75 13.09 -14.98 -8.31
CA PHE A 75 12.34 -14.99 -7.06
C PHE A 75 12.33 -16.36 -6.39
N GLU A 76 12.38 -16.35 -5.06
CA GLU A 76 12.15 -17.54 -4.24
C GLU A 76 10.70 -17.99 -4.37
N TYR A 77 9.76 -17.03 -4.23
CA TYR A 77 8.32 -17.26 -4.40
C TYR A 77 7.91 -16.88 -5.82
N LYS A 78 7.45 -17.89 -6.60
CA LYS A 78 7.05 -17.63 -7.99
C LYS A 78 5.77 -16.80 -8.05
N VAL A 79 5.78 -15.83 -8.94
CA VAL A 79 4.65 -14.92 -9.16
C VAL A 79 3.70 -15.50 -10.20
N SER A 80 2.42 -15.39 -9.92
CA SER A 80 1.33 -15.64 -10.87
C SER A 80 0.13 -14.77 -10.51
N TRP A 81 -0.76 -14.52 -11.46
CA TRP A 81 -1.92 -13.67 -11.18
C TRP A 81 -2.79 -14.29 -10.06
N GLY A 82 -3.16 -13.45 -9.09
CA GLY A 82 -3.92 -13.88 -7.91
C GLY A 82 -3.06 -14.21 -6.69
N CYS A 83 -1.72 -14.25 -6.80
CA CYS A 83 -0.86 -14.43 -5.64
C CYS A 83 -0.72 -13.12 -4.83
N ASP A 84 -0.49 -13.27 -3.54
CA ASP A 84 -0.09 -12.14 -2.69
C ASP A 84 1.37 -11.77 -2.95
N LEU A 85 1.65 -10.48 -3.18
CA LEU A 85 3.01 -10.01 -3.44
C LEU A 85 3.85 -10.13 -2.16
N GLN A 86 5.00 -10.77 -2.28
CA GLN A 86 5.98 -10.84 -1.20
C GLN A 86 6.94 -9.65 -1.27
N THR A 87 7.59 -9.32 -0.17
CA THR A 87 8.54 -8.20 -0.08
C THR A 87 9.61 -8.21 -1.19
N GLU A 88 10.04 -9.39 -1.64
CA GLU A 88 11.00 -9.51 -2.76
C GLU A 88 10.42 -8.96 -4.07
N HIS A 89 9.12 -9.21 -4.35
CA HIS A 89 8.43 -8.71 -5.54
C HIS A 89 8.23 -7.20 -5.47
N GLU A 90 7.81 -6.69 -4.31
CA GLU A 90 7.59 -5.26 -4.06
C GLU A 90 8.88 -4.45 -4.21
N ARG A 91 9.97 -4.97 -3.66
CA ARG A 91 11.29 -4.36 -3.81
C ARG A 91 11.79 -4.42 -5.24
N TYR A 92 11.58 -5.53 -5.94
CA TYR A 92 11.97 -5.64 -7.33
C TYR A 92 11.26 -4.63 -8.22
N LEU A 93 9.96 -4.39 -7.99
CA LEU A 93 9.21 -3.33 -8.67
C LEU A 93 9.83 -1.96 -8.43
N THR A 94 10.13 -1.62 -7.18
CA THR A 94 10.60 -0.28 -6.81
C THR A 94 12.08 -0.04 -7.10
N GLU A 95 12.93 -1.07 -6.99
CA GLU A 95 14.39 -0.94 -7.09
C GLU A 95 14.92 -1.24 -8.50
N GLU A 96 14.32 -2.20 -9.22
CA GLU A 96 14.83 -2.66 -10.51
C GLU A 96 14.00 -2.16 -11.69
N ILE A 97 12.66 -2.25 -11.59
CA ILE A 97 11.78 -1.90 -12.71
C ILE A 97 11.53 -0.39 -12.77
N PHE A 98 10.93 0.18 -11.75
CA PHE A 98 10.53 1.60 -11.75
C PHE A 98 11.61 2.54 -11.20
N LYS A 99 12.52 2.05 -10.36
CA LYS A 99 13.60 2.80 -9.68
C LYS A 99 13.10 4.04 -8.94
N ARG A 100 11.90 3.92 -8.36
CA ARG A 100 11.20 4.96 -7.60
C ARG A 100 10.02 4.35 -6.85
N PRO A 101 9.37 5.08 -5.92
CA PRO A 101 8.14 4.62 -5.29
C PRO A 101 7.04 4.34 -6.31
N VAL A 102 6.20 3.34 -5.99
CA VAL A 102 5.17 2.84 -6.91
C VAL A 102 3.86 2.65 -6.16
N PHE A 103 2.76 3.17 -6.71
CA PHE A 103 1.42 2.74 -6.33
C PHE A 103 1.01 1.56 -7.19
N VAL A 104 0.70 0.44 -6.54
CA VAL A 104 0.07 -0.73 -7.18
C VAL A 104 -1.41 -0.69 -6.86
N THR A 105 -2.25 -0.82 -7.90
CA THR A 105 -3.71 -0.67 -7.79
C THR A 105 -4.45 -1.86 -8.38
N ASP A 106 -5.76 -1.93 -8.11
CA ASP A 106 -6.66 -2.90 -8.76
C ASP A 106 -6.25 -4.35 -8.52
N TYR A 107 -6.11 -4.70 -7.24
CA TYR A 107 -5.77 -6.04 -6.80
C TYR A 107 -6.94 -7.03 -6.97
N PRO A 108 -6.65 -8.32 -7.15
CA PRO A 108 -7.67 -9.36 -7.09
C PRO A 108 -8.47 -9.32 -5.80
N LYS A 109 -9.79 -9.48 -5.90
CA LYS A 109 -10.67 -9.43 -4.75
C LYS A 109 -10.37 -10.49 -3.69
N GLU A 110 -9.85 -11.65 -4.11
CA GLU A 110 -9.59 -12.81 -3.27
C GLU A 110 -8.50 -12.56 -2.22
N ILE A 111 -7.54 -11.68 -2.53
CA ILE A 111 -6.41 -11.36 -1.65
C ILE A 111 -6.57 -10.04 -0.89
N LYS A 112 -7.74 -9.40 -0.99
CA LYS A 112 -8.02 -8.12 -0.34
C LYS A 112 -9.29 -8.17 0.50
N ALA A 113 -9.42 -7.22 1.42
CA ALA A 113 -10.49 -7.18 2.40
C ALA A 113 -11.88 -6.96 1.78
N PHE A 114 -12.90 -7.51 2.39
CA PHE A 114 -14.29 -7.52 1.93
C PHE A 114 -14.90 -6.13 1.72
N TYR A 115 -14.42 -5.12 2.45
CA TYR A 115 -14.97 -3.77 2.46
C TYR A 115 -14.45 -2.88 1.31
N MET A 116 -13.52 -3.37 0.53
CA MET A 116 -12.96 -2.61 -0.58
C MET A 116 -13.93 -2.59 -1.76
N LYS A 117 -14.04 -1.43 -2.41
CA LYS A 117 -14.98 -1.24 -3.53
C LYS A 117 -14.63 -2.17 -4.69
N MET A 118 -15.61 -2.91 -5.14
CA MET A 118 -15.49 -3.76 -6.32
C MET A 118 -15.37 -2.90 -7.58
N ASN A 119 -14.42 -3.22 -8.44
CA ASN A 119 -14.31 -2.62 -9.78
C ASN A 119 -15.35 -3.21 -10.73
N ASP A 120 -15.59 -2.56 -11.87
CA ASP A 120 -16.62 -2.96 -12.85
C ASP A 120 -16.32 -4.32 -13.51
N ASP A 121 -15.10 -4.80 -13.43
CA ASP A 121 -14.68 -6.12 -13.94
C ASP A 121 -15.15 -7.30 -13.05
N ASN A 122 -15.67 -7.03 -11.87
CA ASN A 122 -16.08 -8.00 -10.86
C ASN A 122 -14.99 -9.00 -10.41
N LYS A 123 -13.74 -8.69 -10.70
CA LYS A 123 -12.55 -9.52 -10.37
C LYS A 123 -11.59 -8.78 -9.47
N THR A 124 -11.48 -7.46 -9.64
CA THR A 124 -10.55 -6.63 -8.89
C THR A 124 -11.28 -5.66 -7.98
N VAL A 125 -10.55 -5.12 -7.01
CA VAL A 125 -11.04 -4.10 -6.06
C VAL A 125 -10.20 -2.82 -6.17
N ALA A 126 -10.81 -1.69 -5.85
CA ALA A 126 -10.19 -0.38 -5.85
C ALA A 126 -9.21 -0.21 -4.66
N ALA A 127 -8.33 -1.18 -4.48
CA ALA A 127 -7.22 -1.13 -3.56
C ALA A 127 -6.08 -0.27 -4.11
N MET A 128 -5.22 0.20 -3.22
CA MET A 128 -3.94 0.81 -3.54
C MET A 128 -2.93 0.50 -2.46
N ASP A 129 -1.75 0.06 -2.86
CA ASP A 129 -0.61 -0.11 -1.96
C ASP A 129 0.54 0.78 -2.47
N CYS A 130 1.16 1.54 -1.57
CA CYS A 130 2.34 2.34 -1.87
C CYS A 130 3.59 1.57 -1.47
N LEU A 131 4.41 1.27 -2.46
CA LEU A 131 5.68 0.56 -2.31
C LEU A 131 6.84 1.56 -2.37
N VAL A 132 7.81 1.41 -1.47
CA VAL A 132 9.01 2.25 -1.46
C VAL A 132 10.28 1.40 -1.52
N PRO A 133 11.36 1.90 -2.15
CA PRO A 133 12.63 1.19 -2.22
C PRO A 133 13.18 0.84 -0.82
N GLY A 134 13.71 -0.35 -0.66
CA GLY A 134 14.31 -0.84 0.57
C GLY A 134 13.34 -1.43 1.60
N ILE A 135 12.05 -1.07 1.52
CA ILE A 135 11.03 -1.47 2.50
C ILE A 135 9.95 -2.37 1.88
N GLY A 136 9.48 -2.06 0.66
CA GLY A 136 8.27 -2.62 0.08
C GLY A 136 7.04 -1.80 0.44
N GLU A 137 5.89 -2.44 0.70
CA GLU A 137 4.66 -1.75 1.08
C GLU A 137 4.84 -0.93 2.36
N ILE A 138 4.56 0.38 2.29
CA ILE A 138 4.58 1.29 3.44
C ILE A 138 3.18 1.84 3.76
N ILE A 139 2.33 1.95 2.76
CA ILE A 139 0.94 2.38 2.86
C ILE A 139 0.07 1.38 2.14
N GLY A 140 -1.00 0.94 2.79
CA GLY A 140 -2.09 0.20 2.17
C GLY A 140 -3.41 0.95 2.32
N GLY A 141 -4.19 1.01 1.25
CA GLY A 141 -5.44 1.75 1.22
C GLY A 141 -6.45 1.25 0.20
N SER A 142 -7.63 1.85 0.20
CA SER A 142 -8.65 1.54 -0.80
C SER A 142 -9.78 2.57 -0.81
N GLN A 143 -10.50 2.64 -1.91
CA GLN A 143 -11.86 3.13 -1.88
C GLN A 143 -12.74 2.10 -1.17
N ARG A 144 -13.69 2.58 -0.35
CA ARG A 144 -14.61 1.71 0.37
C ARG A 144 -15.85 1.45 -0.47
N GLU A 145 -16.41 0.23 -0.35
CA GLU A 145 -17.68 -0.08 -1.01
C GLU A 145 -18.80 0.76 -0.42
N ASP A 146 -19.50 1.48 -1.26
CA ASP A 146 -20.60 2.38 -0.92
C ASP A 146 -21.97 1.77 -1.23
N ASP A 147 -22.02 0.65 -1.95
CA ASP A 147 -23.23 -0.09 -2.24
C ASP A 147 -23.48 -1.16 -1.17
N TYR A 148 -24.67 -1.10 -0.54
CA TYR A 148 -25.05 -2.02 0.54
C TYR A 148 -25.13 -3.47 0.05
N ASP A 149 -25.78 -3.70 -1.11
CA ASP A 149 -26.02 -5.05 -1.61
C ASP A 149 -24.71 -5.73 -2.05
N LYS A 150 -23.84 -5.00 -2.72
CA LYS A 150 -22.50 -5.48 -3.10
C LYS A 150 -21.64 -5.80 -1.87
N LEU A 151 -21.71 -4.96 -0.84
CA LEU A 151 -20.98 -5.20 0.40
C LEU A 151 -21.47 -6.48 1.09
N VAL A 152 -22.78 -6.68 1.15
CA VAL A 152 -23.40 -7.89 1.71
C VAL A 152 -23.06 -9.13 0.89
N GLU A 153 -23.09 -9.04 -0.44
CA GLU A 153 -22.68 -10.12 -1.33
C GLU A 153 -21.23 -10.54 -1.05
N ARG A 154 -20.35 -9.54 -0.96
CA ARG A 154 -18.94 -9.79 -0.68
C ARG A 154 -18.70 -10.40 0.71
N MET A 155 -19.43 -9.97 1.72
CA MET A 155 -19.37 -10.59 3.06
C MET A 155 -19.80 -12.07 3.02
N ASN A 156 -20.86 -12.39 2.28
CA ASN A 156 -21.30 -13.78 2.11
C ASN A 156 -20.24 -14.63 1.40
N GLU A 157 -19.59 -14.10 0.34
CA GLU A 157 -18.48 -14.78 -0.34
C GLU A 157 -17.32 -15.09 0.62
N CYS A 158 -17.03 -14.16 1.55
CA CYS A 158 -16.00 -14.32 2.56
C CYS A 158 -16.41 -15.15 3.78
N GLY A 159 -17.68 -15.63 3.84
CA GLY A 159 -18.19 -16.42 4.96
C GLY A 159 -18.37 -15.63 6.28
N LEU A 160 -18.54 -14.30 6.18
CA LEU A 160 -18.69 -13.41 7.34
C LEU A 160 -20.16 -13.34 7.78
N ASP A 161 -20.41 -13.38 9.12
CA ASP A 161 -21.75 -13.17 9.66
C ASP A 161 -22.08 -11.67 9.67
N LYS A 162 -23.20 -11.30 9.05
CA LYS A 162 -23.69 -9.93 8.99
C LYS A 162 -23.91 -9.31 10.36
N LYS A 163 -24.27 -10.12 11.35
CA LYS A 163 -24.53 -9.65 12.72
C LYS A 163 -23.31 -9.02 13.37
N ASP A 164 -22.14 -9.53 13.07
CA ASP A 164 -20.89 -9.00 13.63
C ASP A 164 -20.51 -7.65 13.03
N TYR A 165 -21.12 -7.30 11.89
CA TYR A 165 -20.82 -6.10 11.11
C TYR A 165 -22.03 -5.19 10.90
N GLU A 166 -23.10 -5.34 11.68
CA GLU A 166 -24.31 -4.50 11.54
C GLU A 166 -23.98 -3.01 11.59
N PHE A 167 -23.13 -2.60 12.53
CA PHE A 167 -22.69 -1.21 12.65
C PHE A 167 -22.02 -0.67 11.37
N TYR A 168 -21.31 -1.53 10.64
CA TYR A 168 -20.64 -1.15 9.40
C TYR A 168 -21.61 -1.12 8.21
N LEU A 169 -22.56 -2.05 8.17
CA LEU A 169 -23.64 -2.11 7.18
C LEU A 169 -24.60 -0.94 7.32
N ASP A 170 -24.90 -0.53 8.53
CA ASP A 170 -25.78 0.61 8.83
C ASP A 170 -25.27 1.93 8.23
N LEU A 171 -23.95 2.09 8.10
CA LEU A 171 -23.35 3.24 7.41
C LEU A 171 -23.73 3.32 5.91
N ARG A 172 -24.17 2.22 5.31
CA ARG A 172 -24.65 2.18 3.91
C ARG A 172 -26.17 2.21 3.85
N LYS A 173 -26.82 1.62 4.81
CA LYS A 173 -28.28 1.52 4.88
C LYS A 173 -28.97 2.85 5.17
N TYR A 174 -28.37 3.67 6.04
CA TYR A 174 -28.96 4.95 6.47
C TYR A 174 -28.34 6.18 5.78
N GLY A 175 -27.53 5.97 4.79
CA GLY A 175 -26.89 7.01 3.99
C GLY A 175 -25.37 6.87 4.05
N THR A 176 -24.74 7.02 2.91
CA THR A 176 -23.28 6.90 2.78
C THR A 176 -22.72 8.04 1.95
N ALA A 177 -21.45 8.34 2.17
CA ALA A 177 -20.65 9.16 1.27
C ALA A 177 -19.58 8.28 0.63
N ARG A 178 -19.24 8.56 -0.62
CA ARG A 178 -18.06 7.96 -1.24
C ARG A 178 -16.83 8.38 -0.46
N HIS A 179 -16.05 7.41 -0.01
CA HIS A 179 -14.82 7.66 0.74
C HIS A 179 -13.75 6.64 0.41
N ALA A 180 -12.51 7.07 0.55
CA ALA A 180 -11.32 6.25 0.50
C ALA A 180 -10.49 6.54 1.75
N GLY A 181 -9.54 5.69 2.03
CA GLY A 181 -8.63 5.90 3.14
C GLY A 181 -7.48 4.90 3.09
N PHE A 182 -6.39 5.27 3.74
CA PHE A 182 -5.20 4.44 3.83
C PHE A 182 -4.66 4.38 5.25
N GLY A 183 -3.84 3.37 5.51
CA GLY A 183 -3.03 3.24 6.71
C GLY A 183 -1.56 3.32 6.37
N LEU A 184 -0.81 4.16 7.11
CA LEU A 184 0.65 4.17 7.07
C LEU A 184 1.18 3.24 8.16
N GLY A 185 2.00 2.26 7.79
CA GLY A 185 2.73 1.43 8.74
C GLY A 185 3.78 2.27 9.47
N PHE A 186 3.53 2.61 10.75
CA PHE A 186 4.44 3.48 11.51
C PHE A 186 5.84 2.86 11.64
N GLU A 187 5.93 1.57 11.96
CA GLU A 187 7.19 0.84 12.06
C GLU A 187 7.94 0.83 10.72
N ARG A 188 7.22 0.60 9.61
CA ARG A 188 7.81 0.66 8.25
C ARG A 188 8.27 2.07 7.90
N CYS A 189 7.55 3.09 8.35
CA CYS A 189 7.98 4.49 8.19
C CYS A 189 9.27 4.77 8.96
N VAL A 190 9.37 4.34 10.22
CA VAL A 190 10.59 4.45 11.02
C VAL A 190 11.74 3.68 10.37
N MET A 191 11.50 2.45 9.91
CA MET A 191 12.49 1.67 9.17
C MET A 191 12.96 2.37 7.89
N SER A 192 12.06 3.04 7.17
CA SER A 192 12.38 3.78 5.96
C SER A 192 13.37 4.92 6.22
N VAL A 193 13.19 5.67 7.31
CA VAL A 193 14.03 6.83 7.62
C VAL A 193 15.29 6.50 8.43
N SER A 194 15.34 5.38 9.14
CA SER A 194 16.48 4.97 9.96
C SER A 194 17.23 3.75 9.42
N TYR A 195 16.59 2.99 8.55
CA TYR A 195 17.02 1.68 8.07
C TYR A 195 17.34 0.67 9.19
N THR A 196 16.79 0.90 10.37
CA THR A 196 16.88 -0.03 11.49
C THR A 196 15.73 -1.02 11.41
N HIS A 197 16.05 -2.32 11.31
CA HIS A 197 15.04 -3.37 11.38
C HIS A 197 14.49 -3.46 12.81
N LEU A 198 13.36 -2.81 13.05
CA LEU A 198 12.58 -3.06 14.24
C LEU A 198 12.05 -4.49 14.13
N ARG A 199 12.50 -5.41 14.99
CA ARG A 199 11.79 -6.66 15.19
C ARG A 199 10.39 -6.29 15.68
N ALA A 200 9.36 -6.63 14.91
CA ALA A 200 8.01 -6.61 15.43
C ALA A 200 7.99 -7.47 16.69
N HIS A 201 7.84 -6.86 17.85
CA HIS A 201 7.39 -7.57 19.02
C HIS A 201 5.94 -7.93 18.71
N GLU A 202 5.72 -9.13 18.23
CA GLU A 202 4.42 -9.74 18.31
C GLU A 202 4.06 -9.79 19.79
N THR A 203 3.40 -8.74 20.26
CA THR A 203 2.70 -8.80 21.52
C THR A 203 1.58 -9.79 21.26
N GLY A 204 1.73 -11.02 21.75
CA GLY A 204 0.73 -12.07 21.70
C GLY A 204 -0.54 -11.63 22.42
N ARG A 205 -1.35 -10.87 21.70
CA ARG A 205 -2.74 -10.57 21.99
C ARG A 205 -3.56 -10.95 20.77
N ASN A 206 -3.62 -12.24 20.53
CA ASN A 206 -4.78 -12.84 19.93
C ASN A 206 -5.81 -12.95 21.05
N LEU A 207 -6.72 -12.01 21.10
CA LEU A 207 -8.00 -12.10 21.79
C LEU A 207 -9.08 -12.12 20.75
#